data_7bf8ef77c57d97f37c975298d5a5da58
#
_entry.id   7bf8ef77c57d97f37c975298d5a5da58
#
_cell.length_a   1.000
_cell.length_b   1.000
_cell.length_c   1.000
_cell.angle_alpha   90.00
_cell.angle_beta   90.00
_cell.angle_gamma   90.00
#
_symmetry.space_group_name_H-M   'P 1'
#
loop_
_entity.id
_entity.type
_entity.pdbx_description
1 polymer ?
#
loop_
_entity_poly.entity_id
_entity_poly.type
_entity_poly.pdbx_seq_one_letter_code
_entity_poly.pdbx_strand_id
1 'polypeptide(L)'
;MSAPDILVVGSANMDLVAFADRLPGPGETLLGGAFQSFAGGKGGNQAVAAARAGGKVAFLGSVGNDIFGARLRSGLEENGVDTRLLGTVEGASGVAIIMSGGGNNMIVVAPGANGAVTATMIDKSAFAGIRFVLAQLETPLDGVIEAARLARAQGATFILDPAPARALPGELLAMVDWLTPNESEACGLLGLKSMGEPALMARQLKALGPRGVVLKLGGQGVVLLGDDDVPVAIPAHKVTVADTTAAGDAFNGAFAVALSEGGTPLQAARFAVAASGISVTRQGAQPAMASRTEIDVLMTRS
;
A
#
# COMPACT_ATOMS: atom_id res chain seq x y z
N MET A 1 7.62 22.71 7.85
CA MET A 1 6.48 21.81 7.63
C MET A 1 5.84 21.52 8.97
N SER A 2 4.50 21.43 9.04
CA SER A 2 3.80 20.95 10.25
C SER A 2 4.18 19.49 10.53
N ALA A 3 4.13 19.08 11.81
CA ALA A 3 4.45 17.70 12.19
C ALA A 3 3.58 16.68 11.43
N PRO A 4 4.14 15.53 11.00
CA PRO A 4 3.38 14.46 10.38
C PRO A 4 2.40 13.83 11.38
N ASP A 5 1.24 13.44 10.89
CA ASP A 5 0.23 12.71 11.66
C ASP A 5 -0.07 11.31 11.08
N ILE A 6 0.47 11.03 9.90
CA ILE A 6 0.44 9.72 9.25
C ILE A 6 1.87 9.18 9.16
N LEU A 7 2.08 7.96 9.65
CA LEU A 7 3.34 7.22 9.52
C LEU A 7 3.11 6.02 8.62
N VAL A 8 3.89 5.91 7.54
CA VAL A 8 3.93 4.69 6.74
C VAL A 8 5.17 3.90 7.13
N VAL A 9 4.98 2.67 7.61
CA VAL A 9 6.03 1.71 7.92
C VAL A 9 6.05 0.67 6.83
N GLY A 10 7.09 0.62 6.00
CA GLY A 10 7.05 -0.27 4.85
C GLY A 10 8.27 -0.25 3.96
N SER A 11 8.10 -0.86 2.79
CA SER A 11 9.12 -1.08 1.77
C SER A 11 9.29 0.12 0.84
N ALA A 12 10.50 0.26 0.32
CA ALA A 12 10.80 1.09 -0.84
C ALA A 12 11.61 0.25 -1.84
N ASN A 13 11.11 0.09 -3.06
CA ASN A 13 11.73 -0.73 -4.10
C ASN A 13 12.03 0.11 -5.35
N MET A 14 13.09 -0.26 -6.06
CA MET A 14 13.25 0.16 -7.45
C MET A 14 12.65 -0.92 -8.35
N ASP A 15 11.59 -0.58 -9.08
CA ASP A 15 10.96 -1.46 -10.05
C ASP A 15 11.71 -1.36 -11.38
N LEU A 16 12.32 -2.46 -11.80
CA LEU A 16 13.09 -2.59 -13.04
C LEU A 16 12.26 -3.37 -14.05
N VAL A 17 11.72 -2.69 -15.06
CA VAL A 17 10.76 -3.26 -16.00
C VAL A 17 11.40 -3.43 -17.36
N ALA A 18 11.49 -4.68 -17.83
CA ALA A 18 11.87 -5.03 -19.20
C ALA A 18 10.60 -5.41 -19.98
N PHE A 19 10.37 -4.74 -21.10
CA PHE A 19 9.25 -5.00 -21.98
C PHE A 19 9.66 -5.92 -23.13
N ALA A 20 8.79 -6.84 -23.48
CA ALA A 20 8.96 -7.74 -24.64
C ALA A 20 7.59 -8.05 -25.26
N ASP A 21 7.57 -8.60 -26.47
CA ASP A 21 6.32 -9.00 -27.13
C ASP A 21 5.61 -10.17 -26.39
N ARG A 22 6.39 -10.99 -25.72
CA ARG A 22 5.94 -12.11 -24.87
C ARG A 22 6.90 -12.35 -23.70
N LEU A 23 6.50 -13.14 -22.74
CA LEU A 23 7.40 -13.64 -21.70
C LEU A 23 8.30 -14.75 -22.22
N PRO A 24 9.60 -14.83 -21.81
CA PRO A 24 10.49 -15.94 -22.17
C PRO A 24 10.10 -17.22 -21.42
N GLY A 25 10.28 -18.35 -22.06
CA GLY A 25 10.18 -19.66 -21.42
C GLY A 25 11.44 -20.01 -20.61
N PRO A 26 11.41 -21.10 -19.80
CA PRO A 26 12.60 -21.56 -19.07
C PRO A 26 13.77 -21.84 -20.00
N GLY A 27 14.94 -21.23 -19.72
CA GLY A 27 16.16 -21.39 -20.52
C GLY A 27 16.18 -20.58 -21.82
N GLU A 28 15.16 -19.78 -22.11
CA GLU A 28 15.10 -18.97 -23.32
C GLU A 28 15.73 -17.58 -23.09
N THR A 29 16.48 -17.10 -24.09
CA THR A 29 16.90 -15.70 -24.18
C THR A 29 16.05 -15.01 -25.24
N LEU A 30 15.32 -13.96 -24.82
CA LEU A 30 14.49 -13.14 -25.70
C LEU A 30 15.08 -11.73 -25.81
N LEU A 31 15.18 -11.21 -27.04
CA LEU A 31 15.51 -9.80 -27.23
C LEU A 31 14.24 -8.99 -26.94
N GLY A 32 14.31 -8.16 -25.88
CA GLY A 32 13.22 -7.28 -25.48
C GLY A 32 13.24 -5.94 -26.22
N GLY A 33 12.27 -5.11 -25.87
CA GLY A 33 12.15 -3.73 -26.33
C GLY A 33 12.70 -2.73 -25.31
N ALA A 34 11.82 -1.89 -24.75
CA ALA A 34 12.20 -0.85 -23.79
C ALA A 34 12.57 -1.43 -22.42
N PHE A 35 13.47 -0.71 -21.73
CA PHE A 35 13.73 -0.88 -20.31
C PHE A 35 13.36 0.40 -19.58
N GLN A 36 12.66 0.29 -18.46
CA GLN A 36 12.28 1.42 -17.62
C GLN A 36 12.51 1.10 -16.14
N SER A 37 12.74 2.13 -15.33
CA SER A 37 12.87 1.99 -13.88
C SER A 37 12.00 3.02 -13.18
N PHE A 38 11.23 2.55 -12.19
CA PHE A 38 10.30 3.37 -11.43
C PHE A 38 10.57 3.21 -9.93
N ALA A 39 10.33 4.28 -9.18
CA ALA A 39 10.21 4.15 -7.73
C ALA A 39 8.90 3.43 -7.40
N GLY A 40 8.99 2.41 -6.54
CA GLY A 40 7.90 1.53 -6.16
C GLY A 40 8.06 1.04 -4.72
N GLY A 41 7.59 -0.18 -4.46
CA GLY A 41 7.41 -0.72 -3.11
C GLY A 41 6.11 -0.22 -2.47
N LYS A 42 5.36 -1.13 -1.87
CA LYS A 42 4.02 -0.80 -1.33
C LYS A 42 4.06 0.33 -0.31
N GLY A 43 5.05 0.32 0.59
CA GLY A 43 5.22 1.40 1.56
C GLY A 43 5.46 2.75 0.89
N GLY A 44 6.42 2.84 -0.03
CA GLY A 44 6.72 4.06 -0.78
C GLY A 44 5.53 4.55 -1.60
N ASN A 45 4.81 3.64 -2.26
CA ASN A 45 3.60 3.95 -3.03
C ASN A 45 2.50 4.54 -2.15
N GLN A 46 2.22 3.92 -0.99
CA GLN A 46 1.19 4.38 -0.05
C GLN A 46 1.56 5.72 0.57
N ALA A 47 2.85 5.95 0.87
CA ALA A 47 3.34 7.22 1.38
C ALA A 47 3.16 8.36 0.36
N VAL A 48 3.52 8.13 -0.91
CA VAL A 48 3.32 9.08 -2.01
C VAL A 48 1.83 9.33 -2.25
N ALA A 49 1.01 8.27 -2.26
CA ALA A 49 -0.43 8.40 -2.42
C ALA A 49 -1.05 9.26 -1.31
N ALA A 50 -0.68 9.01 -0.06
CA ALA A 50 -1.15 9.80 1.07
C ALA A 50 -0.68 11.26 0.99
N ALA A 51 0.58 11.51 0.67
CA ALA A 51 1.11 12.88 0.55
C ALA A 51 0.42 13.67 -0.56
N ARG A 52 0.22 13.07 -1.76
CA ARG A 52 -0.50 13.71 -2.87
C ARG A 52 -1.99 13.93 -2.60
N ALA A 53 -2.60 13.05 -1.78
CA ALA A 53 -3.97 13.24 -1.30
C ALA A 53 -4.09 14.34 -0.24
N GLY A 54 -2.99 14.99 0.17
CA GLY A 54 -2.97 16.13 1.10
C GLY A 54 -2.55 15.77 2.53
N GLY A 55 -2.14 14.53 2.80
CA GLY A 55 -1.69 14.06 4.11
C GLY A 55 -0.31 14.59 4.50
N LYS A 56 -0.06 14.69 5.80
CA LYS A 56 1.25 15.00 6.39
C LYS A 56 1.92 13.68 6.77
N VAL A 57 2.78 13.18 5.90
CA VAL A 57 3.26 11.80 5.91
C VAL A 57 4.73 11.73 6.29
N ALA A 58 5.07 10.89 7.26
CA ALA A 58 6.42 10.40 7.48
C ALA A 58 6.55 8.96 6.96
N PHE A 59 7.73 8.61 6.46
CA PHE A 59 8.04 7.28 5.99
C PHE A 59 9.15 6.64 6.83
N LEU A 60 8.83 5.52 7.49
CA LEU A 60 9.76 4.65 8.20
C LEU A 60 10.03 3.43 7.34
N GLY A 61 11.27 3.28 6.93
CA GLY A 61 11.71 2.20 6.05
C GLY A 61 13.23 2.16 5.99
N SER A 62 13.76 1.39 5.05
CA SER A 62 15.21 1.31 4.83
C SER A 62 15.54 1.21 3.35
N VAL A 63 16.60 1.90 2.96
CA VAL A 63 17.21 1.80 1.61
C VAL A 63 18.67 1.43 1.73
N GLY A 64 19.25 0.91 0.65
CA GLY A 64 20.66 0.62 0.57
C GLY A 64 21.51 1.88 0.35
N ASN A 65 22.83 1.76 0.57
CA ASN A 65 23.80 2.80 0.24
C ASN A 65 24.21 2.77 -1.24
N ASP A 66 23.25 2.50 -2.13
CA ASP A 66 23.41 2.40 -3.58
C ASP A 66 22.68 3.56 -4.31
N ILE A 67 22.83 3.58 -5.65
CA ILE A 67 22.18 4.59 -6.51
C ILE A 67 20.67 4.56 -6.41
N PHE A 68 20.07 3.40 -6.12
CA PHE A 68 18.63 3.26 -5.97
C PHE A 68 18.16 3.84 -4.65
N GLY A 69 18.92 3.67 -3.56
CA GLY A 69 18.59 4.25 -2.27
C GLY A 69 18.51 5.77 -2.31
N ALA A 70 19.49 6.41 -2.95
CA ALA A 70 19.47 7.87 -3.16
C ALA A 70 18.23 8.31 -3.98
N ARG A 71 17.93 7.60 -5.06
CA ARG A 71 16.79 7.91 -5.94
C ARG A 71 15.44 7.69 -5.26
N LEU A 72 15.29 6.62 -4.47
CA LEU A 72 14.07 6.33 -3.72
C LEU A 72 13.81 7.41 -2.67
N ARG A 73 14.85 7.84 -1.94
CA ARG A 73 14.75 8.93 -0.97
C ARG A 73 14.30 10.23 -1.63
N SER A 74 15.01 10.66 -2.69
CA SER A 74 14.66 11.89 -3.41
C SER A 74 13.23 11.84 -3.95
N GLY A 75 12.79 10.71 -4.51
CA GLY A 75 11.44 10.55 -5.02
C GLY A 75 10.36 10.71 -3.94
N LEU A 76 10.60 10.21 -2.73
CA LEU A 76 9.70 10.42 -1.59
C LEU A 76 9.68 11.91 -1.17
N GLU A 77 10.85 12.56 -1.07
CA GLU A 77 10.98 13.97 -0.70
C GLU A 77 10.32 14.91 -1.71
N GLU A 78 10.50 14.65 -3.01
CA GLU A 78 9.87 15.40 -4.10
C GLU A 78 8.34 15.32 -4.06
N ASN A 79 7.78 14.23 -3.51
CA ASN A 79 6.36 14.07 -3.29
C ASN A 79 5.88 14.57 -1.92
N GLY A 80 6.75 15.25 -1.14
CA GLY A 80 6.38 15.88 0.14
C GLY A 80 6.34 14.92 1.34
N VAL A 81 6.92 13.72 1.21
CA VAL A 81 7.03 12.75 2.30
C VAL A 81 8.24 13.10 3.17
N ASP A 82 8.05 13.09 4.49
CA ASP A 82 9.14 13.27 5.47
C ASP A 82 9.98 11.98 5.55
N THR A 83 11.22 12.04 5.11
CA THR A 83 12.15 10.90 5.04
C THR A 83 13.14 10.83 6.21
N ARG A 84 12.97 11.61 7.27
CA ARG A 84 13.88 11.60 8.43
C ARG A 84 13.95 10.24 9.14
N LEU A 85 12.91 9.42 9.00
CA LEU A 85 12.83 8.06 9.52
C LEU A 85 13.21 6.98 8.49
N LEU A 86 13.60 7.38 7.27
CA LEU A 86 14.12 6.46 6.26
C LEU A 86 15.58 6.18 6.51
N GLY A 87 15.90 4.98 7.02
CA GLY A 87 17.27 4.53 7.28
C GLY A 87 18.05 4.26 5.99
N THR A 88 19.37 4.30 6.08
CA THR A 88 20.27 3.80 5.04
C THR A 88 21.14 2.70 5.65
N VAL A 89 21.15 1.52 5.03
CA VAL A 89 21.96 0.39 5.47
C VAL A 89 23.00 0.03 4.39
N GLU A 90 24.04 -0.66 4.79
CA GLU A 90 25.02 -1.17 3.83
C GLU A 90 24.40 -2.25 2.95
N GLY A 91 24.65 -2.19 1.65
CA GLY A 91 24.17 -3.15 0.66
C GLY A 91 23.13 -2.57 -0.29
N ALA A 92 22.41 -3.46 -0.96
CA ALA A 92 21.47 -3.09 -2.02
C ALA A 92 20.12 -2.64 -1.47
N SER A 93 19.52 -1.65 -2.10
CA SER A 93 18.11 -1.31 -1.94
C SER A 93 17.19 -2.46 -2.39
N GLY A 94 15.93 -2.43 -1.98
CA GLY A 94 14.91 -3.33 -2.51
C GLY A 94 14.70 -3.14 -4.02
N VAL A 95 14.55 -4.24 -4.75
CA VAL A 95 14.33 -4.23 -6.21
C VAL A 95 13.22 -5.20 -6.57
N ALA A 96 12.30 -4.76 -7.43
CA ALA A 96 11.40 -5.66 -8.15
C ALA A 96 11.87 -5.78 -9.61
N ILE A 97 12.20 -7.00 -10.04
CA ILE A 97 12.53 -7.30 -11.42
C ILE A 97 11.24 -7.76 -12.11
N ILE A 98 10.82 -6.99 -13.11
CA ILE A 98 9.54 -7.17 -13.78
C ILE A 98 9.78 -7.44 -15.27
N MET A 99 9.34 -8.57 -15.75
CA MET A 99 9.23 -8.86 -17.18
C MET A 99 7.77 -8.68 -17.59
N SER A 100 7.51 -7.81 -18.57
CA SER A 100 6.18 -7.52 -19.08
C SER A 100 6.09 -7.86 -20.56
N GLY A 101 5.17 -8.73 -20.94
CA GLY A 101 5.01 -9.16 -22.32
C GLY A 101 3.75 -9.98 -22.57
N GLY A 102 3.14 -9.84 -23.75
CA GLY A 102 1.94 -10.58 -24.15
C GLY A 102 0.73 -10.36 -23.22
N GLY A 103 0.63 -9.18 -22.59
CA GLY A 103 -0.43 -8.87 -21.63
C GLY A 103 -0.27 -9.51 -20.24
N ASN A 104 0.90 -10.13 -19.95
CA ASN A 104 1.22 -10.76 -18.67
C ASN A 104 2.49 -10.19 -18.05
N ASN A 105 2.68 -10.43 -16.76
CA ASN A 105 3.87 -10.05 -16.01
C ASN A 105 4.46 -11.26 -15.28
N MET A 106 5.79 -11.25 -15.14
CA MET A 106 6.51 -12.09 -14.17
C MET A 106 7.33 -11.16 -13.26
N ILE A 107 7.20 -11.33 -11.95
CA ILE A 107 7.81 -10.44 -10.96
C ILE A 107 8.59 -11.26 -9.94
N VAL A 108 9.83 -10.84 -9.70
CA VAL A 108 10.66 -11.33 -8.60
C VAL A 108 11.08 -10.12 -7.76
N VAL A 109 10.80 -10.18 -6.46
CA VAL A 109 11.21 -9.13 -5.52
C VAL A 109 12.43 -9.59 -4.74
N ALA A 110 13.51 -8.82 -4.82
CA ALA A 110 14.66 -8.94 -3.93
C ALA A 110 14.49 -7.88 -2.82
N PRO A 111 14.24 -8.27 -1.56
CA PRO A 111 13.89 -7.34 -0.49
C PRO A 111 15.02 -6.35 -0.16
N GLY A 112 16.29 -6.74 -0.31
CA GLY A 112 17.43 -5.86 -0.03
C GLY A 112 17.29 -5.20 1.35
N ALA A 113 17.51 -3.90 1.39
CA ALA A 113 17.44 -3.08 2.60
C ALA A 113 16.08 -3.12 3.32
N ASN A 114 14.98 -3.45 2.63
CA ASN A 114 13.68 -3.62 3.30
C ASN A 114 13.71 -4.72 4.37
N GLY A 115 14.61 -5.70 4.24
CA GLY A 115 14.85 -6.75 5.23
C GLY A 115 15.39 -6.23 6.57
N ALA A 116 15.89 -5.00 6.62
CA ALA A 116 16.37 -4.38 7.86
C ALA A 116 15.26 -3.73 8.69
N VAL A 117 14.03 -3.59 8.16
CA VAL A 117 12.89 -2.99 8.89
C VAL A 117 12.32 -4.01 9.88
N THR A 118 13.14 -4.43 10.83
CA THR A 118 12.81 -5.37 11.90
C THR A 118 12.28 -4.65 13.14
N ALA A 119 11.77 -5.40 14.11
CA ALA A 119 11.32 -4.84 15.39
C ALA A 119 12.41 -4.02 16.10
N THR A 120 13.69 -4.41 15.97
CA THR A 120 14.81 -3.70 16.60
C THR A 120 15.16 -2.37 15.92
N MET A 121 14.81 -2.20 14.66
CA MET A 121 15.00 -0.92 13.94
C MET A 121 13.94 0.11 14.33
N ILE A 122 12.75 -0.32 14.74
CA ILE A 122 11.62 0.58 14.98
C ILE A 122 11.73 1.20 16.38
N ASP A 123 12.02 2.51 16.41
CA ASP A 123 12.06 3.26 17.66
C ASP A 123 10.68 3.84 18.00
N LYS A 124 10.28 3.73 19.27
CA LYS A 124 9.01 4.27 19.77
C LYS A 124 8.85 5.78 19.56
N SER A 125 9.95 6.53 19.52
CA SER A 125 9.93 7.98 19.32
C SER A 125 9.38 8.35 17.92
N ALA A 126 9.49 7.46 16.94
CA ALA A 126 8.92 7.63 15.60
C ALA A 126 7.40 7.76 15.60
N PHE A 127 6.73 7.28 16.66
CA PHE A 127 5.26 7.28 16.79
C PHE A 127 4.73 8.48 17.58
N ALA A 128 5.60 9.36 18.08
CA ALA A 128 5.19 10.53 18.85
C ALA A 128 4.38 11.50 17.98
N GLY A 129 3.12 11.77 18.36
CA GLY A 129 2.20 12.63 17.61
C GLY A 129 1.56 11.99 16.38
N ILE A 130 1.90 10.74 16.06
CA ILE A 130 1.29 9.98 14.97
C ILE A 130 -0.11 9.53 15.37
N ARG A 131 -1.09 9.75 14.49
CA ARG A 131 -2.48 9.37 14.67
C ARG A 131 -2.89 8.18 13.82
N PHE A 132 -2.21 7.97 12.70
CA PHE A 132 -2.47 6.88 11.75
C PHE A 132 -1.17 6.22 11.34
N VAL A 133 -1.16 4.90 11.36
CA VAL A 133 -0.03 4.08 10.92
C VAL A 133 -0.50 3.14 9.83
N LEU A 134 0.17 3.19 8.66
CA LEU A 134 -0.03 2.25 7.57
C LEU A 134 1.13 1.26 7.52
N ALA A 135 0.82 -0.02 7.34
CA ALA A 135 1.83 -1.05 7.11
C ALA A 135 1.39 -2.05 6.04
N GLN A 136 2.37 -2.75 5.45
CA GLN A 136 2.20 -3.79 4.46
C GLN A 136 3.12 -4.97 4.83
N LEU A 137 3.23 -6.00 3.95
CA LEU A 137 3.96 -7.22 4.28
C LEU A 137 5.22 -7.46 3.41
N GLU A 138 5.77 -6.40 2.82
CA GLU A 138 7.05 -6.44 2.08
C GLU A 138 8.27 -6.20 2.98
N THR A 139 8.07 -6.04 4.28
CA THR A 139 9.11 -5.95 5.32
C THR A 139 8.99 -7.12 6.28
N PRO A 140 9.99 -7.37 7.15
CA PRO A 140 9.92 -8.42 8.15
C PRO A 140 8.67 -8.30 9.04
N LEU A 141 8.04 -9.45 9.30
CA LEU A 141 6.78 -9.49 10.03
C LEU A 141 6.90 -9.02 11.49
N ASP A 142 8.04 -9.25 12.11
CA ASP A 142 8.34 -8.75 13.48
C ASP A 142 8.34 -7.21 13.52
N GLY A 143 8.84 -6.54 12.47
CA GLY A 143 8.74 -5.09 12.33
C GLY A 143 7.30 -4.61 12.20
N VAL A 144 6.47 -5.31 11.40
CA VAL A 144 5.04 -4.97 11.27
C VAL A 144 4.29 -5.16 12.60
N ILE A 145 4.58 -6.25 13.32
CA ILE A 145 4.00 -6.50 14.66
C ILE A 145 4.41 -5.40 15.64
N GLU A 146 5.69 -5.02 15.65
CA GLU A 146 6.17 -3.95 16.54
C GLU A 146 5.53 -2.60 16.19
N ALA A 147 5.38 -2.27 14.89
CA ALA A 147 4.67 -1.07 14.47
C ALA A 147 3.21 -1.06 14.95
N ALA A 148 2.50 -2.19 14.84
CA ALA A 148 1.12 -2.31 15.34
C ALA A 148 1.06 -2.14 16.87
N ARG A 149 2.00 -2.74 17.60
CA ARG A 149 2.10 -2.62 19.06
C ARG A 149 2.34 -1.17 19.50
N LEU A 150 3.24 -0.47 18.84
CA LEU A 150 3.57 0.93 19.13
C LEU A 150 2.44 1.88 18.75
N ALA A 151 1.79 1.65 17.59
CA ALA A 151 0.60 2.39 17.19
C ALA A 151 -0.50 2.30 18.26
N ARG A 152 -0.82 1.10 18.69
CA ARG A 152 -1.82 0.85 19.75
C ARG A 152 -1.43 1.50 21.08
N ALA A 153 -0.15 1.45 21.48
CA ALA A 153 0.35 2.07 22.71
C ALA A 153 0.23 3.60 22.71
N GLN A 154 0.24 4.23 21.51
CA GLN A 154 0.06 5.67 21.33
C GLN A 154 -1.41 6.06 21.03
N GLY A 155 -2.32 5.10 20.94
CA GLY A 155 -3.72 5.34 20.55
C GLY A 155 -3.88 5.72 19.08
N ALA A 156 -2.90 5.40 18.24
CA ALA A 156 -2.97 5.61 16.80
C ALA A 156 -3.77 4.50 16.11
N THR A 157 -4.51 4.86 15.08
CA THR A 157 -5.22 3.90 14.21
C THR A 157 -4.22 3.14 13.34
N PHE A 158 -4.24 1.81 13.40
CA PHE A 158 -3.36 0.94 12.61
C PHE A 158 -4.11 0.35 11.41
N ILE A 159 -3.63 0.66 10.19
CA ILE A 159 -4.17 0.19 8.92
C ILE A 159 -3.18 -0.80 8.32
N LEU A 160 -3.62 -2.04 8.10
CA LEU A 160 -2.81 -3.09 7.49
C LEU A 160 -3.31 -3.44 6.10
N ASP A 161 -2.45 -3.25 5.11
CA ASP A 161 -2.59 -3.84 3.78
C ASP A 161 -1.91 -5.22 3.80
N PRO A 162 -2.64 -6.34 3.79
CA PRO A 162 -2.04 -7.66 3.97
C PRO A 162 -1.38 -8.19 2.68
N ALA A 163 -0.64 -7.34 2.01
CA ALA A 163 0.01 -7.57 0.72
C ALA A 163 1.55 -7.60 0.84
N PRO A 164 2.23 -8.59 0.25
CA PRO A 164 1.71 -9.77 -0.43
C PRO A 164 1.03 -10.77 0.52
N ALA A 165 0.09 -11.55 -0.04
CA ALA A 165 -0.70 -12.52 0.72
C ALA A 165 0.19 -13.53 1.48
N ARG A 166 -0.03 -13.64 2.78
CA ARG A 166 0.62 -14.63 3.67
C ARG A 166 -0.24 -14.88 4.90
N ALA A 167 0.02 -15.99 5.59
CA ALA A 167 -0.59 -16.24 6.90
C ALA A 167 -0.14 -15.18 7.92
N LEU A 168 -1.07 -14.69 8.71
CA LEU A 168 -0.82 -13.70 9.77
C LEU A 168 -1.17 -14.27 11.13
N PRO A 169 -0.37 -13.95 12.18
CA PRO A 169 -0.69 -14.37 13.54
C PRO A 169 -1.91 -13.61 14.07
N GLY A 170 -2.75 -14.28 14.85
CA GLY A 170 -3.96 -13.68 15.43
C GLY A 170 -3.65 -12.48 16.32
N GLU A 171 -2.50 -12.46 16.99
CA GLU A 171 -2.04 -11.32 17.78
C GLU A 171 -1.87 -10.03 16.95
N LEU A 172 -1.35 -10.13 15.72
CA LEU A 172 -1.27 -8.98 14.82
C LEU A 172 -2.67 -8.55 14.39
N LEU A 173 -3.51 -9.48 13.93
CA LEU A 173 -4.86 -9.18 13.45
C LEU A 173 -5.73 -8.52 14.54
N ALA A 174 -5.56 -8.88 15.81
CA ALA A 174 -6.25 -8.25 16.94
C ALA A 174 -5.78 -6.81 17.25
N MET A 175 -4.67 -6.36 16.65
CA MET A 175 -4.17 -4.99 16.77
C MET A 175 -4.55 -4.10 15.58
N VAL A 176 -5.15 -4.68 14.52
CA VAL A 176 -5.50 -3.98 13.29
C VAL A 176 -6.85 -3.27 13.45
N ASP A 177 -6.88 -1.95 13.27
CA ASP A 177 -8.13 -1.20 13.19
C ASP A 177 -8.80 -1.35 11.83
N TRP A 178 -8.01 -1.30 10.74
CA TRP A 178 -8.51 -1.48 9.38
C TRP A 178 -7.65 -2.47 8.61
N LEU A 179 -8.25 -3.59 8.21
CA LEU A 179 -7.64 -4.56 7.30
C LEU A 179 -8.15 -4.29 5.88
N THR A 180 -7.22 -4.13 4.92
CA THR A 180 -7.59 -3.67 3.57
C THR A 180 -7.15 -4.65 2.47
N PRO A 181 -7.57 -5.92 2.49
CA PRO A 181 -7.17 -6.91 1.50
C PRO A 181 -7.83 -6.67 0.14
N ASN A 182 -7.16 -7.14 -0.92
CA ASN A 182 -7.81 -7.43 -2.18
C ASN A 182 -8.41 -8.86 -2.19
N GLU A 183 -8.97 -9.27 -3.33
CA GLU A 183 -9.62 -10.58 -3.49
C GLU A 183 -8.68 -11.76 -3.20
N SER A 184 -7.46 -11.73 -3.74
CA SER A 184 -6.47 -12.81 -3.55
C SER A 184 -5.92 -12.85 -2.12
N GLU A 185 -5.68 -11.72 -1.51
CA GLU A 185 -5.24 -11.58 -0.12
C GLU A 185 -6.34 -12.05 0.85
N ALA A 186 -7.59 -11.70 0.58
CA ALA A 186 -8.74 -12.17 1.34
C ALA A 186 -8.88 -13.69 1.27
N CYS A 187 -8.78 -14.27 0.08
CA CYS A 187 -8.79 -15.71 -0.09
C CYS A 187 -7.65 -16.39 0.66
N GLY A 188 -6.43 -15.82 0.58
CA GLY A 188 -5.26 -16.33 1.30
C GLY A 188 -5.43 -16.33 2.81
N LEU A 189 -5.94 -15.23 3.38
CA LEU A 189 -6.20 -15.12 4.82
C LEU A 189 -7.28 -16.07 5.32
N LEU A 190 -8.30 -16.33 4.50
CA LEU A 190 -9.41 -17.22 4.84
C LEU A 190 -9.16 -18.69 4.45
N GLY A 191 -8.03 -19.00 3.80
CA GLY A 191 -7.73 -20.36 3.32
C GLY A 191 -8.65 -20.83 2.20
N LEU A 192 -9.21 -19.91 1.42
CA LEU A 192 -10.14 -20.19 0.33
C LEU A 192 -9.42 -20.28 -1.01
N LYS A 193 -9.92 -21.14 -1.92
CA LYS A 193 -9.37 -21.29 -3.28
C LYS A 193 -9.91 -20.25 -4.26
N SER A 194 -11.06 -19.64 -3.97
CA SER A 194 -11.73 -18.66 -4.83
C SER A 194 -12.59 -17.72 -4.00
N MET A 195 -12.91 -16.57 -4.59
CA MET A 195 -13.83 -15.61 -4.00
C MET A 195 -15.21 -16.20 -3.74
N GLY A 196 -15.75 -15.88 -2.57
CA GLY A 196 -17.14 -16.08 -2.19
C GLY A 196 -17.96 -14.78 -2.33
N GLU A 197 -19.09 -14.74 -1.63
CA GLU A 197 -19.91 -13.54 -1.54
C GLU A 197 -19.16 -12.47 -0.73
N PRO A 198 -18.94 -11.24 -1.28
CA PRO A 198 -18.03 -10.26 -0.69
C PRO A 198 -18.41 -9.81 0.73
N ALA A 199 -19.70 -9.60 1.02
CA ALA A 199 -20.14 -9.19 2.35
C ALA A 199 -19.90 -10.29 3.39
N LEU A 200 -20.10 -11.57 2.99
CA LEU A 200 -19.79 -12.72 3.86
C LEU A 200 -18.29 -12.82 4.12
N MET A 201 -17.46 -12.64 3.08
CA MET A 201 -16.00 -12.65 3.23
C MET A 201 -15.51 -11.52 4.13
N ALA A 202 -16.08 -10.31 4.01
CA ALA A 202 -15.73 -9.19 4.90
C ALA A 202 -16.03 -9.54 6.37
N ARG A 203 -17.17 -10.20 6.65
CA ARG A 203 -17.50 -10.69 8.00
C ARG A 203 -16.52 -11.76 8.50
N GLN A 204 -16.15 -12.72 7.63
CA GLN A 204 -15.18 -13.76 7.97
C GLN A 204 -13.79 -13.16 8.26
N LEU A 205 -13.35 -12.17 7.47
CA LEU A 205 -12.10 -11.45 7.69
C LEU A 205 -12.12 -10.67 9.00
N LYS A 206 -13.22 -9.99 9.31
CA LYS A 206 -13.39 -9.29 10.58
C LYS A 206 -13.35 -10.24 11.79
N ALA A 207 -13.91 -11.44 11.64
CA ALA A 207 -13.88 -12.48 12.68
C ALA A 207 -12.47 -13.01 12.97
N LEU A 208 -11.46 -12.74 12.12
CA LEU A 208 -10.05 -13.07 12.40
C LEU A 208 -9.41 -12.12 13.43
N GLY A 209 -10.05 -10.96 13.75
CA GLY A 209 -9.57 -10.07 14.79
C GLY A 209 -9.59 -8.57 14.48
N PRO A 210 -9.49 -8.08 13.22
CA PRO A 210 -9.47 -6.65 12.95
C PRO A 210 -10.81 -5.99 13.32
N ARG A 211 -10.74 -4.72 13.71
CA ARG A 211 -11.91 -3.93 14.08
C ARG A 211 -12.82 -3.62 12.89
N GLY A 212 -12.21 -3.38 11.72
CA GLY A 212 -12.93 -3.13 10.48
C GLY A 212 -12.19 -3.71 9.27
N VAL A 213 -12.92 -3.89 8.18
CA VAL A 213 -12.41 -4.45 6.92
C VAL A 213 -12.84 -3.57 5.76
N VAL A 214 -11.92 -3.34 4.81
CA VAL A 214 -12.24 -2.82 3.49
C VAL A 214 -11.77 -3.83 2.45
N LEU A 215 -12.68 -4.66 1.96
CA LEU A 215 -12.39 -5.65 0.93
C LEU A 215 -12.41 -4.99 -0.45
N LYS A 216 -11.24 -4.94 -1.10
CA LYS A 216 -11.05 -4.33 -2.43
C LYS A 216 -11.42 -5.34 -3.52
N LEU A 217 -12.31 -4.95 -4.44
CA LEU A 217 -12.90 -5.80 -5.50
C LEU A 217 -12.57 -5.28 -6.91
N GLY A 218 -11.42 -4.64 -7.08
CA GLY A 218 -10.99 -4.07 -8.35
C GLY A 218 -12.04 -3.16 -8.98
N GLY A 219 -12.44 -3.44 -10.22
CA GLY A 219 -13.44 -2.65 -10.95
C GLY A 219 -14.86 -2.68 -10.38
N GLN A 220 -15.15 -3.50 -9.36
CA GLN A 220 -16.42 -3.50 -8.65
C GLN A 220 -16.43 -2.52 -7.47
N GLY A 221 -15.28 -1.97 -7.08
CA GLY A 221 -15.14 -1.08 -5.94
C GLY A 221 -14.73 -1.79 -4.67
N VAL A 222 -15.39 -1.51 -3.55
CA VAL A 222 -15.02 -2.10 -2.25
C VAL A 222 -16.25 -2.46 -1.42
N VAL A 223 -16.07 -3.40 -0.47
CA VAL A 223 -17.03 -3.64 0.62
C VAL A 223 -16.38 -3.15 1.92
N LEU A 224 -17.00 -2.18 2.56
CA LEU A 224 -16.64 -1.66 3.87
C LEU A 224 -17.45 -2.36 4.95
N LEU A 225 -16.79 -2.84 6.00
CA LEU A 225 -17.41 -3.39 7.20
C LEU A 225 -16.78 -2.75 8.43
N GLY A 226 -17.53 -1.87 9.10
CA GLY A 226 -17.10 -1.15 10.30
C GLY A 226 -17.62 -1.76 11.61
N ASP A 227 -17.72 -0.91 12.64
CA ASP A 227 -18.14 -1.31 13.98
C ASP A 227 -19.63 -1.73 14.08
N ASP A 228 -20.46 -1.22 13.18
CA ASP A 228 -21.91 -1.51 13.13
C ASP A 228 -22.24 -2.88 12.54
N ASP A 229 -21.23 -3.62 12.07
CA ASP A 229 -21.36 -4.93 11.43
C ASP A 229 -22.28 -4.96 10.19
N VAL A 230 -22.54 -3.80 9.60
CA VAL A 230 -23.33 -3.68 8.36
C VAL A 230 -22.39 -3.51 7.17
N PRO A 231 -22.30 -4.50 6.25
CA PRO A 231 -21.48 -4.36 5.07
C PRO A 231 -22.06 -3.32 4.11
N VAL A 232 -21.23 -2.38 3.68
CA VAL A 232 -21.60 -1.33 2.71
C VAL A 232 -20.79 -1.51 1.45
N ALA A 233 -21.45 -1.77 0.33
CA ALA A 233 -20.81 -1.80 -0.99
C ALA A 233 -20.66 -0.36 -1.52
N ILE A 234 -19.45 -0.03 -1.96
CA ILE A 234 -19.10 1.26 -2.57
C ILE A 234 -18.60 0.95 -3.98
N PRO A 235 -19.35 1.32 -5.03
CA PRO A 235 -18.98 1.01 -6.40
C PRO A 235 -17.73 1.79 -6.85
N ALA A 236 -16.95 1.20 -7.76
CA ALA A 236 -15.86 1.90 -8.42
C ALA A 236 -16.39 2.99 -9.38
N HIS A 237 -15.61 4.04 -9.58
CA HIS A 237 -15.89 5.01 -10.64
C HIS A 237 -15.65 4.39 -12.01
N LYS A 238 -16.52 4.69 -12.98
CA LYS A 238 -16.36 4.24 -14.36
C LYS A 238 -15.28 5.08 -15.05
N VAL A 239 -14.14 4.48 -15.30
CA VAL A 239 -12.97 5.12 -15.92
C VAL A 239 -12.38 4.25 -17.02
N THR A 240 -11.62 4.85 -17.92
CA THR A 240 -10.81 4.08 -18.89
C THR A 240 -9.52 3.66 -18.20
N VAL A 241 -9.34 2.36 -18.02
CA VAL A 241 -8.16 1.78 -17.35
C VAL A 241 -6.97 1.75 -18.31
N ALA A 242 -5.87 2.36 -17.89
CA ALA A 242 -4.58 2.30 -18.58
C ALA A 242 -3.62 1.31 -17.89
N ASP A 243 -3.58 1.31 -16.55
CA ASP A 243 -2.70 0.47 -15.73
C ASP A 243 -3.30 0.32 -14.33
N THR A 244 -3.32 -0.88 -13.79
CA THR A 244 -3.84 -1.16 -12.43
C THR A 244 -2.75 -1.23 -11.36
N THR A 245 -1.49 -0.98 -11.74
CA THR A 245 -0.35 -1.00 -10.83
C THR A 245 -0.56 -0.01 -9.69
N ALA A 246 -0.34 -0.47 -8.46
CA ALA A 246 -0.46 0.31 -7.22
C ALA A 246 -1.85 0.96 -6.95
N ALA A 247 -2.92 0.48 -7.62
CA ALA A 247 -4.28 0.96 -7.34
C ALA A 247 -4.70 0.74 -5.87
N GLY A 248 -4.30 -0.41 -5.28
CA GLY A 248 -4.49 -0.70 -3.85
C GLY A 248 -3.70 0.24 -2.95
N ASP A 249 -2.49 0.63 -3.36
CA ASP A 249 -1.65 1.59 -2.62
C ASP A 249 -2.25 3.00 -2.67
N ALA A 250 -2.75 3.42 -3.84
CA ALA A 250 -3.50 4.67 -4.00
C ALA A 250 -4.73 4.71 -3.07
N PHE A 251 -5.47 3.61 -3.00
CA PHE A 251 -6.60 3.45 -2.08
C PHE A 251 -6.15 3.63 -0.62
N ASN A 252 -5.16 2.87 -0.16
CA ASN A 252 -4.74 2.84 1.23
C ASN A 252 -4.20 4.20 1.70
N GLY A 253 -3.37 4.87 0.89
CA GLY A 253 -2.87 6.21 1.17
C GLY A 253 -3.99 7.23 1.32
N ALA A 254 -4.93 7.27 0.38
CA ALA A 254 -6.07 8.18 0.40
C ALA A 254 -7.05 7.86 1.56
N PHE A 255 -7.27 6.59 1.87
CA PHE A 255 -8.12 6.16 2.99
C PHE A 255 -7.60 6.68 4.32
N ALA A 256 -6.29 6.55 4.57
CA ALA A 256 -5.66 7.08 5.76
C ALA A 256 -5.79 8.60 5.87
N VAL A 257 -5.62 9.34 4.76
CA VAL A 257 -5.76 10.80 4.74
C VAL A 257 -7.17 11.22 5.11
N ALA A 258 -8.19 10.65 4.47
CA ALA A 258 -9.56 11.03 4.76
C ALA A 258 -9.97 10.71 6.21
N LEU A 259 -9.48 9.60 6.79
CA LEU A 259 -9.66 9.32 8.21
C LEU A 259 -8.92 10.33 9.09
N SER A 260 -7.69 10.73 8.71
CA SER A 260 -6.88 11.70 9.48
C SER A 260 -7.52 13.09 9.53
N GLU A 261 -8.28 13.45 8.50
CA GLU A 261 -9.07 14.67 8.42
C GLU A 261 -10.40 14.60 9.22
N GLY A 262 -10.68 13.46 9.85
CA GLY A 262 -11.89 13.26 10.67
C GLY A 262 -13.10 12.76 9.88
N GLY A 263 -12.91 12.30 8.65
CA GLY A 263 -13.94 11.66 7.84
C GLY A 263 -14.43 10.36 8.48
N THR A 264 -15.73 10.07 8.33
CA THR A 264 -16.26 8.74 8.69
C THR A 264 -15.64 7.66 7.82
N PRO A 265 -15.59 6.38 8.26
CA PRO A 265 -15.07 5.29 7.44
C PRO A 265 -15.71 5.20 6.05
N LEU A 266 -17.01 5.48 5.94
CA LEU A 266 -17.70 5.51 4.66
C LEU A 266 -17.22 6.64 3.75
N GLN A 267 -17.02 7.84 4.31
CA GLN A 267 -16.47 8.97 3.56
C GLN A 267 -15.04 8.70 3.12
N ALA A 268 -14.22 8.15 4.01
CA ALA A 268 -12.84 7.78 3.71
C ALA A 268 -12.75 6.71 2.62
N ALA A 269 -13.61 5.69 2.65
CA ALA A 269 -13.63 4.66 1.62
C ALA A 269 -14.07 5.22 0.26
N ARG A 270 -15.06 6.13 0.21
CA ARG A 270 -15.45 6.82 -1.04
C ARG A 270 -14.33 7.67 -1.60
N PHE A 271 -13.65 8.44 -0.77
CA PHE A 271 -12.48 9.25 -1.16
C PHE A 271 -11.35 8.37 -1.71
N ALA A 272 -11.09 7.24 -1.07
CA ALA A 272 -10.08 6.28 -1.49
C ALA A 272 -10.44 5.57 -2.82
N VAL A 273 -11.70 5.24 -3.03
CA VAL A 273 -12.20 4.70 -4.32
C VAL A 273 -12.01 5.71 -5.44
N ALA A 274 -12.24 7.00 -5.20
CA ALA A 274 -12.00 8.06 -6.18
C ALA A 274 -10.49 8.19 -6.50
N ALA A 275 -9.62 8.19 -5.49
CA ALA A 275 -8.17 8.24 -5.67
C ALA A 275 -7.65 7.06 -6.49
N SER A 276 -8.07 5.85 -6.14
CA SER A 276 -7.74 4.62 -6.87
C SER A 276 -8.30 4.63 -8.30
N GLY A 277 -9.53 5.12 -8.49
CA GLY A 277 -10.14 5.27 -9.82
C GLY A 277 -9.35 6.22 -10.74
N ILE A 278 -8.76 7.30 -10.21
CA ILE A 278 -7.88 8.20 -10.97
C ILE A 278 -6.54 7.51 -11.27
N SER A 279 -5.94 6.84 -10.30
CA SER A 279 -4.61 6.22 -10.49
C SER A 279 -4.61 5.21 -11.65
N VAL A 280 -5.66 4.40 -11.80
CA VAL A 280 -5.73 3.40 -12.88
C VAL A 280 -5.90 3.99 -14.29
N THR A 281 -6.12 5.29 -14.44
CA THR A 281 -6.19 5.97 -15.75
C THR A 281 -4.81 6.34 -16.31
N ARG A 282 -3.73 6.08 -15.56
CA ARG A 282 -2.34 6.47 -15.89
C ARG A 282 -1.40 5.28 -15.75
N GLN A 283 -0.26 5.34 -16.43
CA GLN A 283 0.76 4.30 -16.32
C GLN A 283 1.66 4.51 -15.11
N GLY A 284 2.09 3.39 -14.52
CA GLY A 284 3.06 3.31 -13.43
C GLY A 284 2.44 3.43 -12.04
N ALA A 285 3.26 3.28 -11.01
CA ALA A 285 2.87 3.30 -9.61
C ALA A 285 2.80 4.75 -9.06
N GLN A 286 3.90 5.26 -8.52
CA GLN A 286 3.93 6.60 -7.91
C GLN A 286 3.56 7.74 -8.87
N PRO A 287 3.97 7.74 -10.16
CA PRO A 287 3.55 8.79 -11.10
C PRO A 287 2.05 8.87 -11.30
N ALA A 288 1.33 7.75 -11.20
CA ALA A 288 -0.12 7.67 -11.39
C ALA A 288 -0.94 8.16 -10.20
N MET A 289 -0.36 8.33 -9.00
CA MET A 289 -1.07 8.72 -7.79
C MET A 289 -1.79 10.06 -7.98
N ALA A 290 -3.07 10.09 -7.59
CA ALA A 290 -3.94 11.25 -7.70
C ALA A 290 -3.52 12.36 -6.73
N SER A 291 -3.64 13.61 -7.17
CA SER A 291 -3.56 14.76 -6.28
C SER A 291 -4.89 15.00 -5.55
N ARG A 292 -4.83 15.70 -4.42
CA ARG A 292 -6.02 16.10 -3.66
C ARG A 292 -7.08 16.78 -4.53
N THR A 293 -6.66 17.75 -5.33
CA THR A 293 -7.57 18.50 -6.21
C THR A 293 -8.29 17.59 -7.21
N GLU A 294 -7.59 16.60 -7.79
CA GLU A 294 -8.21 15.67 -8.72
C GLU A 294 -9.25 14.78 -8.04
N ILE A 295 -8.95 14.32 -6.81
CA ILE A 295 -9.88 13.51 -6.02
C ILE A 295 -11.13 14.31 -5.68
N ASP A 296 -10.98 15.54 -5.17
CA ASP A 296 -12.09 16.42 -4.82
C ASP A 296 -12.99 16.72 -6.03
N VAL A 297 -12.39 16.96 -7.21
CA VAL A 297 -13.14 17.16 -8.46
C VAL A 297 -13.94 15.92 -8.85
N LEU A 298 -13.36 14.72 -8.73
CA LEU A 298 -14.09 13.49 -9.06
C LEU A 298 -15.24 13.25 -8.07
N MET A 299 -15.02 13.49 -6.79
CA MET A 299 -16.04 13.35 -5.73
C MET A 299 -17.25 14.28 -5.93
N THR A 300 -17.06 15.47 -6.51
CA THR A 300 -18.18 16.41 -6.78
C THR A 300 -19.01 16.02 -8.00
N ARG A 301 -18.52 15.12 -8.85
CA ARG A 301 -19.20 14.65 -10.08
C ARG A 301 -19.99 13.35 -9.89
N SER A 302 -19.95 12.78 -8.68
CA SER A 302 -20.43 11.41 -8.38
C SER A 302 -21.81 11.41 -7.70
#